data_5b394f9cab9d9b6f7d5e7f82067eadca
#
_entry.id   5b394f9cab9d9b6f7d5e7f82067eadca
#
_cell.length_a   1.000
_cell.length_b   1.000
_cell.length_c   1.000
_cell.angle_alpha   90.00
_cell.angle_beta   90.00
_cell.angle_gamma   90.00
#
_symmetry.space_group_name_H-M   'P 1'
#
loop_
_entity.id
_entity.type
_entity.pdbx_description
1 polymer ?
#
loop_
_entity_poly.entity_id
_entity_poly.type
_entity_poly.pdbx_seq_one_letter_code
_entity_poly.pdbx_strand_id
1 'polypeptide(L)'
;VYKKFNGKDNKPEVIVVMANNDRFTIKGKINSTKSTSINLGGLKSQKSFPFYLEPGIIKVSGQMDELSNVEITGTITNDENTVVRNFTDPIYKRAVEMREPLKNLSEESVEYKRISKSMEEKRDSVDAYKIEFVKKHPNSFLSASILYVRQNRLPIEELEALYNTLPKQVQESDMG
;
A
#
# COMPACT_ATOMS: atom_id res chain seq x y z
N VAL A 1 14.37 8.37 -6.44
CA VAL A 1 14.55 9.02 -5.12
C VAL A 1 13.95 8.12 -4.07
N TYR A 2 14.78 7.66 -3.15
CA TYR A 2 14.40 6.84 -2.02
C TYR A 2 14.35 7.67 -0.74
N LYS A 3 13.31 7.53 0.06
CA LYS A 3 13.20 8.20 1.37
C LYS A 3 13.26 7.18 2.48
N LYS A 4 14.18 7.37 3.43
CA LYS A 4 14.23 6.63 4.69
C LYS A 4 13.94 7.61 5.83
N PHE A 5 13.07 7.25 6.75
CA PHE A 5 12.82 8.03 7.96
C PHE A 5 13.80 7.59 9.05
N ASN A 6 14.64 8.50 9.54
CA ASN A 6 15.46 8.29 10.73
C ASN A 6 14.65 8.76 11.95
N GLY A 7 14.37 7.83 12.87
CA GLY A 7 13.52 8.07 14.04
C GLY A 7 13.99 9.14 15.05
N LYS A 8 15.14 9.81 14.82
CA LYS A 8 15.65 10.86 15.72
C LYS A 8 15.38 12.29 15.28
N ASP A 9 15.19 12.55 13.98
CA ASP A 9 15.07 13.92 13.46
C ASP A 9 13.83 14.17 12.60
N ASN A 10 12.91 13.22 12.46
CA ASN A 10 11.73 13.30 11.58
C ASN A 10 12.03 13.73 10.13
N LYS A 11 13.28 13.69 9.69
CA LYS A 11 13.67 13.99 8.32
C LYS A 11 13.80 12.70 7.53
N PRO A 12 13.15 12.62 6.35
CA PRO A 12 13.31 11.46 5.49
C PRO A 12 14.74 11.40 4.96
N GLU A 13 15.38 10.25 5.08
CA GLU A 13 16.62 9.99 4.34
C GLU A 13 16.24 9.78 2.86
N VAL A 14 16.90 10.53 1.99
CA VAL A 14 16.63 10.51 0.55
C VAL A 14 17.88 10.06 -0.18
N ILE A 15 17.76 8.96 -0.93
CA ILE A 15 18.81 8.50 -1.84
C ILE A 15 18.36 8.86 -3.26
N VAL A 16 19.19 9.64 -3.97
CA VAL A 16 18.94 9.98 -5.38
C VAL A 16 19.83 9.13 -6.26
N VAL A 17 19.24 8.44 -7.21
CA VAL A 17 19.95 7.63 -8.20
C VAL A 17 19.48 8.03 -9.59
N MET A 18 20.42 8.19 -10.51
CA MET A 18 20.13 8.40 -11.93
C MET A 18 20.02 7.05 -12.62
N ALA A 19 18.95 6.83 -13.37
CA ALA A 19 18.83 5.67 -14.22
C ALA A 19 19.79 5.79 -15.42
N ASN A 20 20.41 4.68 -15.77
CA ASN A 20 21.25 4.54 -16.95
C ASN A 20 20.70 3.38 -17.80
N ASN A 21 20.39 3.63 -19.09
CA ASN A 21 19.71 2.66 -19.96
C ASN A 21 18.47 2.05 -19.28
N ASP A 22 17.60 2.90 -18.76
CA ASP A 22 16.35 2.55 -18.08
C ASP A 22 16.50 1.64 -16.84
N ARG A 23 17.72 1.55 -16.31
CA ARG A 23 18.04 0.72 -15.13
C ARG A 23 18.63 1.54 -14.01
N PHE A 24 18.31 1.14 -12.79
CA PHE A 24 18.96 1.66 -11.59
C PHE A 24 19.19 0.53 -10.58
N THR A 25 20.13 0.73 -9.69
CA THR A 25 20.38 -0.16 -8.58
C THR A 25 20.64 0.67 -7.32
N ILE A 26 19.98 0.32 -6.23
CA ILE A 26 20.21 0.90 -4.91
C ILE A 26 20.68 -0.23 -3.99
N LYS A 27 21.79 -0.01 -3.30
CA LYS A 27 22.31 -0.93 -2.28
C LYS A 27 22.28 -0.25 -0.92
N GLY A 28 21.92 -1.00 0.12
CA GLY A 28 21.88 -0.49 1.47
C GLY A 28 21.82 -1.60 2.51
N LYS A 29 21.80 -1.20 3.77
CA LYS A 29 21.57 -2.11 4.91
C LYS A 29 20.26 -1.72 5.56
N ILE A 30 19.50 -2.71 5.97
CA ILE A 30 18.25 -2.53 6.70
C ILE A 30 18.17 -3.54 7.83
N ASN A 31 17.66 -3.10 8.97
CA ASN A 31 17.54 -3.92 10.18
C ASN A 31 16.11 -4.40 10.45
N SER A 32 15.11 -3.76 9.81
CA SER A 32 13.70 -4.09 9.97
C SER A 32 12.95 -3.77 8.67
N THR A 33 11.85 -4.48 8.42
CA THR A 33 10.95 -4.17 7.30
C THR A 33 10.29 -2.80 7.49
N LYS A 34 10.28 -1.97 6.44
CA LYS A 34 9.74 -0.60 6.48
C LYS A 34 8.93 -0.30 5.22
N SER A 35 7.85 0.44 5.39
CA SER A 35 7.15 1.05 4.26
C SER A 35 7.94 2.26 3.76
N THR A 36 8.08 2.38 2.45
CA THR A 36 8.79 3.47 1.79
C THR A 36 8.26 3.70 0.39
N SER A 37 8.84 4.63 -0.36
CA SER A 37 8.43 4.90 -1.74
C SER A 37 9.59 5.21 -2.66
N ILE A 38 9.43 4.85 -3.93
CA ILE A 38 10.26 5.32 -5.03
C ILE A 38 9.52 6.46 -5.72
N ASN A 39 10.19 7.61 -5.87
CA ASN A 39 9.67 8.76 -6.61
C ASN A 39 10.45 8.90 -7.92
N LEU A 40 9.76 8.88 -9.05
CA LEU A 40 10.35 9.12 -10.38
C LEU A 40 10.27 10.61 -10.71
N GLY A 41 11.36 11.17 -11.27
CA GLY A 41 11.41 12.60 -11.63
C GLY A 41 11.71 13.55 -10.47
N GLY A 42 12.20 13.04 -9.33
CA GLY A 42 12.67 13.82 -8.20
C GLY A 42 11.64 13.98 -7.08
N LEU A 43 12.02 14.74 -6.03
CA LEU A 43 11.26 14.89 -4.78
C LEU A 43 9.89 15.56 -4.94
N LYS A 44 9.74 16.40 -5.96
CA LYS A 44 8.50 17.16 -6.23
C LYS A 44 7.56 16.39 -7.19
N SER A 45 7.98 15.22 -7.68
CA SER A 45 7.17 14.43 -8.58
C SER A 45 6.01 13.79 -7.83
N GLN A 46 4.82 13.82 -8.44
CA GLN A 46 3.66 13.08 -7.97
C GLN A 46 3.70 11.58 -8.35
N LYS A 47 4.72 11.18 -9.12
CA LYS A 47 4.92 9.80 -9.54
C LYS A 47 5.65 9.03 -8.44
N SER A 48 4.89 8.48 -7.50
CA SER A 48 5.39 7.78 -6.31
C SER A 48 4.81 6.38 -6.22
N PHE A 49 5.68 5.40 -5.92
CA PHE A 49 5.29 4.00 -5.70
C PHE A 49 5.66 3.59 -4.29
N PRO A 50 4.69 3.25 -3.45
CA PRO A 50 4.96 2.65 -2.16
C PRO A 50 5.45 1.20 -2.34
N PHE A 51 6.41 0.80 -1.52
CA PHE A 51 6.88 -0.57 -1.44
C PHE A 51 7.42 -0.87 -0.03
N TYR A 52 7.69 -2.14 0.22
CA TYR A 52 8.27 -2.59 1.48
C TYR A 52 9.77 -2.80 1.30
N LEU A 53 10.57 -2.04 2.05
CA LEU A 53 12.00 -2.22 2.11
C LEU A 53 12.29 -3.26 3.18
N GLU A 54 12.84 -4.40 2.77
CA GLU A 54 13.20 -5.54 3.62
C GLU A 54 14.47 -6.22 3.11
N PRO A 55 15.15 -7.05 3.92
CA PRO A 55 16.34 -7.76 3.47
C PRO A 55 16.04 -8.64 2.25
N GLY A 56 16.89 -8.56 1.23
CA GLY A 56 16.75 -9.33 -0.01
C GLY A 56 17.00 -8.50 -1.26
N ILE A 57 16.58 -9.03 -2.39
CA ILE A 57 16.67 -8.37 -3.69
C ILE A 57 15.26 -7.96 -4.12
N ILE A 58 14.97 -6.68 -3.99
CA ILE A 58 13.71 -6.11 -4.44
C ILE A 58 13.84 -5.73 -5.92
N LYS A 59 12.97 -6.27 -6.74
CA LYS A 59 12.88 -5.97 -8.17
C LYS A 59 11.73 -5.01 -8.41
N VAL A 60 11.98 -3.94 -9.14
CA VAL A 60 10.99 -2.96 -9.54
C VAL A 60 10.98 -2.86 -11.05
N SER A 61 9.86 -3.10 -11.67
CA SER A 61 9.68 -3.00 -13.12
C SER A 61 8.36 -2.27 -13.44
N GLY A 62 8.36 -1.53 -14.55
CA GLY A 62 7.19 -0.78 -15.00
C GLY A 62 7.52 0.20 -16.08
N GLN A 63 6.50 0.81 -16.67
CA GLN A 63 6.61 1.85 -17.68
C GLN A 63 6.39 3.23 -17.05
N MET A 64 7.18 4.24 -17.48
CA MET A 64 7.14 5.59 -16.88
C MET A 64 5.83 6.33 -17.12
N ASP A 65 5.09 5.99 -18.13
CA ASP A 65 3.79 6.54 -18.52
C ASP A 65 2.61 5.74 -17.97
N GLU A 66 2.82 4.49 -17.57
CA GLU A 66 1.80 3.61 -16.98
C GLU A 66 2.16 3.15 -15.56
N LEU A 67 2.17 4.09 -14.64
CA LEU A 67 2.59 3.85 -13.26
C LEU A 67 1.64 2.97 -12.44
N SER A 68 0.43 2.75 -12.91
CA SER A 68 -0.51 1.78 -12.33
C SER A 68 -0.04 0.33 -12.45
N ASN A 69 0.86 0.05 -13.41
CA ASN A 69 1.34 -1.29 -13.72
C ASN A 69 2.77 -1.55 -13.21
N VAL A 70 3.22 -0.78 -12.20
CA VAL A 70 4.52 -1.06 -11.56
C VAL A 70 4.43 -2.33 -10.73
N GLU A 71 5.26 -3.31 -11.07
CA GLU A 71 5.45 -4.53 -10.30
C GLU A 71 6.62 -4.38 -9.34
N ILE A 72 6.43 -4.79 -8.10
CA ILE A 72 7.47 -4.80 -7.07
C ILE A 72 7.46 -6.18 -6.44
N THR A 73 8.54 -6.94 -6.66
CA THR A 73 8.64 -8.36 -6.32
C THR A 73 10.03 -8.73 -5.78
N GLY A 74 10.20 -9.99 -5.40
CA GLY A 74 11.47 -10.61 -5.04
C GLY A 74 11.75 -10.63 -3.54
N THR A 75 10.80 -10.17 -2.72
CA THR A 75 10.82 -10.31 -1.28
C THR A 75 9.41 -10.59 -0.76
N ILE A 76 9.30 -11.26 0.38
CA ILE A 76 8.04 -11.84 0.87
C ILE A 76 6.93 -10.79 0.97
N THR A 77 7.19 -9.66 1.65
CA THR A 77 6.16 -8.63 1.86
C THR A 77 5.75 -7.95 0.57
N ASN A 78 6.68 -7.75 -0.38
CA ASN A 78 6.35 -7.17 -1.68
C ASN A 78 5.58 -8.16 -2.58
N ASP A 79 5.94 -9.44 -2.56
CA ASP A 79 5.22 -10.48 -3.31
C ASP A 79 3.79 -10.65 -2.78
N GLU A 80 3.60 -10.69 -1.47
CA GLU A 80 2.29 -10.70 -0.81
C GLU A 80 1.47 -9.44 -1.14
N ASN A 81 2.10 -8.26 -1.11
CA ASN A 81 1.45 -7.01 -1.48
C ASN A 81 1.02 -7.00 -2.95
N THR A 82 1.80 -7.60 -3.84
CA THR A 82 1.42 -7.76 -5.25
C THR A 82 0.18 -8.62 -5.39
N VAL A 83 0.07 -9.73 -4.65
CA VAL A 83 -1.15 -10.56 -4.63
C VAL A 83 -2.37 -9.76 -4.14
N VAL A 84 -2.22 -9.01 -3.06
CA VAL A 84 -3.31 -8.16 -2.52
C VAL A 84 -3.70 -7.07 -3.53
N ARG A 85 -2.74 -6.40 -4.15
CA ARG A 85 -2.98 -5.35 -5.16
C ARG A 85 -3.69 -5.90 -6.40
N ASN A 86 -3.31 -7.06 -6.89
CA ASN A 86 -3.94 -7.69 -8.05
C ASN A 86 -5.46 -7.88 -7.86
N PHE A 87 -5.90 -8.13 -6.63
CA PHE A 87 -7.32 -8.16 -6.30
C PHE A 87 -7.92 -6.75 -6.12
N THR A 88 -7.22 -5.85 -5.42
CA THR A 88 -7.79 -4.58 -4.95
C THR A 88 -7.72 -3.47 -5.99
N ASP A 89 -6.65 -3.39 -6.79
CA ASP A 89 -6.43 -2.27 -7.72
C ASP A 89 -7.51 -2.17 -8.81
N PRO A 90 -8.01 -3.26 -9.42
CA PRO A 90 -9.13 -3.19 -10.36
C PRO A 90 -10.41 -2.63 -9.72
N ILE A 91 -10.67 -2.98 -8.45
CA ILE A 91 -11.83 -2.51 -7.70
C ILE A 91 -11.69 -1.01 -7.41
N TYR A 92 -10.51 -0.56 -6.98
CA TYR A 92 -10.24 0.86 -6.75
C TYR A 92 -10.34 1.68 -8.04
N LYS A 93 -9.79 1.19 -9.15
CA LYS A 93 -9.91 1.84 -10.46
C LYS A 93 -11.37 2.06 -10.83
N ARG A 94 -12.19 1.02 -10.71
CA ARG A 94 -13.63 1.10 -10.99
C ARG A 94 -14.35 2.07 -10.03
N ALA A 95 -13.98 2.08 -8.74
CA ALA A 95 -14.54 3.03 -7.78
C ALA A 95 -14.19 4.49 -8.11
N VAL A 96 -12.99 4.75 -8.64
CA VAL A 96 -12.57 6.08 -9.11
C VAL A 96 -13.40 6.50 -10.32
N GLU A 97 -13.59 5.62 -11.29
CA GLU A 97 -14.43 5.87 -12.48
C GLU A 97 -15.89 6.21 -12.11
N MET A 98 -16.42 5.54 -11.07
CA MET A 98 -17.78 5.80 -10.57
C MET A 98 -17.95 7.15 -9.87
N ARG A 99 -16.88 7.83 -9.47
CA ARG A 99 -16.96 9.15 -8.84
C ARG A 99 -17.30 10.27 -9.85
N GLU A 100 -16.91 10.12 -11.09
CA GLU A 100 -17.06 11.20 -12.08
C GLU A 100 -18.53 11.60 -12.29
N PRO A 101 -19.49 10.69 -12.49
CA PRO A 101 -20.89 11.03 -12.58
C PRO A 101 -21.44 11.75 -11.33
N LEU A 102 -20.93 11.42 -10.13
CA LEU A 102 -21.44 12.01 -8.87
C LEU A 102 -21.25 13.53 -8.80
N LYS A 103 -20.26 14.09 -9.48
CA LYS A 103 -19.96 15.54 -9.46
C LYS A 103 -21.12 16.39 -9.98
N ASN A 104 -21.96 15.81 -10.84
CA ASN A 104 -23.06 16.50 -11.50
C ASN A 104 -24.44 16.05 -11.00
N LEU A 105 -24.51 15.22 -9.97
CA LEU A 105 -25.75 14.70 -9.41
C LEU A 105 -26.03 15.34 -8.05
N SER A 106 -27.31 15.60 -7.78
CA SER A 106 -27.75 15.95 -6.43
C SER A 106 -27.62 14.72 -5.52
N GLU A 107 -27.13 14.91 -4.28
CA GLU A 107 -27.03 13.85 -3.26
C GLU A 107 -28.37 13.20 -2.94
N GLU A 108 -29.48 13.94 -3.10
CA GLU A 108 -30.84 13.46 -2.91
C GLU A 108 -31.35 12.57 -4.06
N SER A 109 -30.69 12.60 -5.21
CA SER A 109 -31.14 11.85 -6.39
C SER A 109 -30.99 10.34 -6.17
N VAL A 110 -31.92 9.58 -6.76
CA VAL A 110 -31.88 8.11 -6.74
C VAL A 110 -30.58 7.58 -7.33
N GLU A 111 -30.12 8.23 -8.40
CA GLU A 111 -28.90 7.83 -9.09
C GLU A 111 -27.65 8.04 -8.23
N TYR A 112 -27.54 9.19 -7.54
CA TYR A 112 -26.44 9.43 -6.60
C TYR A 112 -26.40 8.36 -5.50
N LYS A 113 -27.54 8.09 -4.87
CA LYS A 113 -27.66 7.08 -3.80
C LYS A 113 -27.28 5.68 -4.31
N ARG A 114 -27.69 5.33 -5.53
CA ARG A 114 -27.34 4.05 -6.17
C ARG A 114 -25.84 3.90 -6.40
N ILE A 115 -25.20 4.94 -6.95
CA ILE A 115 -23.76 4.92 -7.22
C ILE A 115 -22.97 4.88 -5.91
N SER A 116 -23.32 5.73 -4.94
CA SER A 116 -22.66 5.78 -3.63
C SER A 116 -22.73 4.44 -2.91
N LYS A 117 -23.88 3.78 -2.89
CA LYS A 117 -24.04 2.44 -2.34
C LYS A 117 -23.15 1.41 -3.04
N SER A 118 -23.10 1.43 -4.38
CA SER A 118 -22.24 0.52 -5.13
C SER A 118 -20.74 0.75 -4.86
N MET A 119 -20.32 2.00 -4.61
CA MET A 119 -18.95 2.30 -4.20
C MET A 119 -18.64 1.80 -2.79
N GLU A 120 -19.60 1.90 -1.87
CA GLU A 120 -19.49 1.37 -0.52
C GLU A 120 -19.33 -0.16 -0.55
N GLU A 121 -20.20 -0.88 -1.25
CA GLU A 121 -20.12 -2.34 -1.42
C GLU A 121 -18.75 -2.78 -1.98
N LYS A 122 -18.18 -2.03 -2.93
CA LYS A 122 -16.83 -2.30 -3.45
C LYS A 122 -15.73 -2.08 -2.39
N ARG A 123 -15.87 -1.03 -1.60
CA ARG A 123 -14.94 -0.76 -0.50
C ARG A 123 -15.00 -1.88 0.54
N ASP A 124 -16.20 -2.31 0.90
CA ASP A 124 -16.40 -3.37 1.87
C ASP A 124 -15.81 -4.70 1.38
N SER A 125 -15.93 -5.00 0.08
CA SER A 125 -15.32 -6.19 -0.49
C SER A 125 -13.79 -6.17 -0.42
N VAL A 126 -13.16 -4.99 -0.62
CA VAL A 126 -11.71 -4.83 -0.47
C VAL A 126 -11.30 -4.96 1.00
N ASP A 127 -12.08 -4.36 1.90
CA ASP A 127 -11.81 -4.43 3.34
C ASP A 127 -11.94 -5.87 3.85
N ALA A 128 -12.97 -6.58 3.46
CA ALA A 128 -13.15 -8.00 3.78
C ALA A 128 -11.99 -8.87 3.26
N TYR A 129 -11.57 -8.66 2.01
CA TYR A 129 -10.43 -9.38 1.44
C TYR A 129 -9.13 -9.14 2.22
N LYS A 130 -8.86 -7.88 2.61
CA LYS A 130 -7.67 -7.53 3.38
C LYS A 130 -7.70 -8.10 4.80
N ILE A 131 -8.86 -8.12 5.45
CA ILE A 131 -9.00 -8.75 6.76
C ILE A 131 -8.83 -10.27 6.68
N GLU A 132 -9.35 -10.89 5.64
CA GLU A 132 -9.13 -12.32 5.40
C GLU A 132 -7.65 -12.64 5.15
N PHE A 133 -6.94 -11.75 4.43
CA PHE A 133 -5.48 -11.86 4.28
C PHE A 133 -4.79 -11.83 5.65
N VAL A 134 -5.11 -10.87 6.52
CA VAL A 134 -4.53 -10.77 7.88
C VAL A 134 -4.74 -12.08 8.66
N LYS A 135 -5.96 -12.62 8.64
CA LYS A 135 -6.30 -13.88 9.32
C LYS A 135 -5.48 -15.07 8.82
N LYS A 136 -5.20 -15.12 7.53
CA LYS A 136 -4.44 -16.21 6.89
C LYS A 136 -2.93 -16.06 6.99
N HIS A 137 -2.45 -14.82 7.14
CA HIS A 137 -1.02 -14.49 7.11
C HIS A 137 -0.59 -13.71 8.36
N PRO A 138 -0.79 -14.22 9.59
CA PRO A 138 -0.46 -13.48 10.82
C PRO A 138 1.05 -13.19 10.95
N ASN A 139 1.91 -13.99 10.31
CA ASN A 139 3.36 -13.79 10.33
C ASN A 139 3.85 -12.73 9.32
N SER A 140 2.96 -12.18 8.50
CA SER A 140 3.31 -11.21 7.48
C SER A 140 3.42 -9.79 8.03
N PHE A 141 4.46 -9.07 7.68
CA PHE A 141 4.58 -7.64 7.95
C PHE A 141 3.50 -6.83 7.20
N LEU A 142 3.02 -7.33 6.06
CA LEU A 142 1.89 -6.73 5.36
C LEU A 142 0.61 -6.76 6.21
N SER A 143 0.41 -7.78 7.04
CA SER A 143 -0.74 -7.87 7.95
C SER A 143 -0.76 -6.74 8.97
N ALA A 144 0.38 -6.42 9.59
CA ALA A 144 0.49 -5.25 10.47
C ALA A 144 0.19 -3.94 9.71
N SER A 145 0.76 -3.77 8.52
CA SER A 145 0.51 -2.61 7.68
C SER A 145 -0.98 -2.45 7.31
N ILE A 146 -1.66 -3.54 7.00
CA ILE A 146 -3.10 -3.54 6.71
C ILE A 146 -3.88 -3.07 7.94
N LEU A 147 -3.60 -3.60 9.12
CA LEU A 147 -4.29 -3.19 10.35
C LEU A 147 -4.03 -1.72 10.69
N TYR A 148 -2.78 -1.26 10.58
CA TYR A 148 -2.43 0.15 10.79
C TYR A 148 -3.25 1.10 9.88
N VAL A 149 -3.35 0.79 8.60
CA VAL A 149 -4.12 1.63 7.65
C VAL A 149 -5.63 1.59 7.95
N ARG A 150 -6.12 0.52 8.60
CA ARG A 150 -7.55 0.33 8.89
C ARG A 150 -7.97 0.65 10.31
N GLN A 151 -7.06 1.09 11.16
CA GLN A 151 -7.34 1.37 12.58
C GLN A 151 -8.54 2.29 12.84
N ASN A 152 -8.82 3.23 11.91
CA ASN A 152 -9.95 4.16 12.02
C ASN A 152 -11.25 3.65 11.38
N ARG A 153 -11.28 2.39 10.91
CA ARG A 153 -12.41 1.81 10.17
C ARG A 153 -12.92 0.52 10.77
N LEU A 154 -12.10 -0.15 11.55
CA LEU A 154 -12.49 -1.35 12.28
C LEU A 154 -12.99 -0.97 13.67
N PRO A 155 -13.99 -1.69 14.21
CA PRO A 155 -14.28 -1.65 15.65
C PRO A 155 -13.03 -1.96 16.46
N ILE A 156 -12.83 -1.28 17.58
CA ILE A 156 -11.61 -1.42 18.37
C ILE A 156 -11.40 -2.85 18.85
N GLU A 157 -12.47 -3.53 19.22
CA GLU A 157 -12.44 -4.92 19.68
C GLU A 157 -11.98 -5.88 18.57
N GLU A 158 -12.41 -5.65 17.32
CA GLU A 158 -11.99 -6.44 16.19
C GLU A 158 -10.52 -6.14 15.82
N LEU A 159 -10.12 -4.87 15.84
CA LEU A 159 -8.74 -4.47 15.61
C LEU A 159 -7.80 -5.12 16.63
N GLU A 160 -8.11 -5.06 17.92
CA GLU A 160 -7.34 -5.67 18.99
C GLU A 160 -7.28 -7.20 18.84
N ALA A 161 -8.40 -7.84 18.53
CA ALA A 161 -8.45 -9.28 18.34
C ALA A 161 -7.52 -9.71 17.18
N LEU A 162 -7.54 -9.00 16.05
CA LEU A 162 -6.68 -9.28 14.91
C LEU A 162 -5.22 -8.98 15.22
N TYR A 163 -4.93 -7.85 15.86
CA TYR A 163 -3.57 -7.46 16.23
C TYR A 163 -2.94 -8.49 17.19
N ASN A 164 -3.69 -9.02 18.13
CA ASN A 164 -3.24 -10.04 19.08
C ASN A 164 -2.97 -11.41 18.43
N THR A 165 -3.43 -11.65 17.18
CA THR A 165 -3.03 -12.85 16.42
C THR A 165 -1.65 -12.73 15.81
N LEU A 166 -1.12 -11.52 15.66
CA LEU A 166 0.20 -11.30 15.09
C LEU A 166 1.30 -11.69 16.08
N PRO A 167 2.38 -12.35 15.65
CA PRO A 167 3.53 -12.62 16.50
C PRO A 167 4.20 -11.33 16.98
N LYS A 168 4.86 -11.36 18.14
CA LYS A 168 5.56 -10.19 18.68
C LYS A 168 6.54 -9.54 17.71
N GLN A 169 7.26 -10.34 16.92
CA GLN A 169 8.17 -9.83 15.90
C GLN A 169 7.47 -8.93 14.87
N VAL A 170 6.22 -9.23 14.54
CA VAL A 170 5.41 -8.44 13.60
C VAL A 170 4.80 -7.23 14.31
N GLN A 171 4.27 -7.42 15.54
CA GLN A 171 3.72 -6.34 16.36
C GLN A 171 4.75 -5.25 16.72
N GLU A 172 5.98 -5.64 17.03
CA GLU A 172 7.09 -4.76 17.44
C GLU A 172 7.89 -4.21 16.26
N SER A 173 7.49 -4.51 15.03
CA SER A 173 8.12 -3.98 13.83
C SER A 173 7.75 -2.53 13.55
N ASP A 174 8.48 -1.85 12.66
CA ASP A 174 8.11 -0.51 12.17
C ASP A 174 6.77 -0.50 11.40
N MET A 175 6.13 -1.66 11.24
CA MET A 175 4.85 -1.84 10.55
C MET A 175 3.68 -2.13 11.50
N GLY A 176 3.98 -2.53 12.75
CA GLY A 176 3.01 -2.89 13.79
C GLY A 176 2.55 -1.76 14.70
#